data_568fc439a1b76ac4cdfb1847b16146c8
#
_entry.id   568fc439a1b76ac4cdfb1847b16146c8
#
_cell.length_a   1.000
_cell.length_b   1.000
_cell.length_c   1.000
_cell.angle_alpha   90.00
_cell.angle_beta   90.00
_cell.angle_gamma   90.00
#
_symmetry.space_group_name_H-M   'P 1'
#
loop_
_entity.id
_entity.type
_entity.pdbx_description
1 polymer ?
#
loop_
_entity_poly.entity_id
_entity_poly.type
_entity_poly.pdbx_seq_one_letter_code
_entity_poly.pdbx_strand_id
1 'polypeptide(L)'
;MKRILRSLYGQNVGTVDDFRLMLAQGLITGQFGNQMPLPDLNTYALFDDFDGAALLGTWQVNKGSDGACANFAYNGGISGTILATTGANAGGTMALNGVQIAAHLNLKGQGAGAAASTNNLEFNTRLQLSAITNVQLFLGFTNQVAALQAPVIGAGGGNGLTFNANDCVGFLFDTTMTAANYWLVGNKANANAVAQNTAGAPVAATYDQLAVSIDQLGNANFFRNGLQVGVTMANAITPTVPVTPVIVAFSRAAASRTVTVDYIMASMNRI
;
A
#
# COMPACT_ATOMS: atom_id res chain seq x y z
N MET A 1 -15.24 -28.44 -28.72
CA MET A 1 -16.15 -28.47 -27.55
C MET A 1 -15.98 -27.15 -26.80
N LYS A 2 -17.00 -26.26 -26.84
CA LYS A 2 -16.93 -24.98 -26.14
C LYS A 2 -17.13 -25.23 -24.63
N ARG A 3 -16.17 -24.83 -23.80
CA ARG A 3 -16.31 -24.91 -22.34
C ARG A 3 -17.18 -23.71 -21.88
N ILE A 4 -18.28 -24.00 -21.22
CA ILE A 4 -19.16 -22.99 -20.62
C ILE A 4 -18.60 -22.66 -19.23
N LEU A 5 -18.28 -21.38 -19.02
CA LEU A 5 -17.95 -20.87 -17.69
C LEU A 5 -19.23 -20.65 -16.90
N ARG A 6 -19.24 -21.13 -15.67
CA ARG A 6 -20.34 -20.87 -14.73
C ARG A 6 -19.87 -19.87 -13.67
N SER A 7 -20.71 -18.92 -13.33
CA SER A 7 -20.48 -18.07 -12.19
C SER A 7 -20.56 -18.87 -10.88
N LEU A 8 -20.01 -18.35 -9.80
CA LEU A 8 -20.16 -18.89 -8.44
C LEU A 8 -21.64 -19.09 -8.04
N TYR A 9 -22.58 -18.41 -8.69
CA TYR A 9 -24.01 -18.52 -8.48
C TYR A 9 -24.72 -19.41 -9.51
N GLY A 10 -23.98 -20.23 -10.27
CA GLY A 10 -24.55 -21.21 -11.19
C GLY A 10 -25.10 -20.67 -12.50
N GLN A 11 -24.99 -19.38 -12.77
CA GLN A 11 -25.40 -18.79 -14.05
C GLN A 11 -24.32 -18.98 -15.13
N ASN A 12 -24.75 -19.16 -16.38
CA ASN A 12 -23.83 -19.20 -17.50
C ASN A 12 -23.34 -17.78 -17.81
N VAL A 13 -22.04 -17.54 -17.70
CA VAL A 13 -21.41 -16.22 -17.99
C VAL A 13 -20.80 -16.14 -19.38
N GLY A 14 -21.06 -17.11 -20.25
CA GLY A 14 -20.55 -17.14 -21.61
C GLY A 14 -19.57 -18.26 -21.87
N THR A 15 -18.93 -18.23 -23.02
CA THR A 15 -17.87 -19.17 -23.42
C THR A 15 -16.50 -18.64 -23.00
N VAL A 16 -15.49 -19.51 -22.99
CA VAL A 16 -14.08 -19.07 -22.71
C VAL A 16 -13.64 -17.98 -23.68
N ASP A 17 -14.11 -18.00 -24.91
CA ASP A 17 -13.74 -16.99 -25.91
C ASP A 17 -14.44 -15.64 -25.60
N ASP A 18 -15.70 -15.68 -25.16
CA ASP A 18 -16.44 -14.48 -24.76
C ASP A 18 -15.79 -13.86 -23.50
N PHE A 19 -15.35 -14.70 -22.55
CA PHE A 19 -14.65 -14.25 -21.34
C PHE A 19 -13.30 -13.58 -21.68
N ARG A 20 -12.53 -14.15 -22.60
CA ARG A 20 -11.28 -13.55 -23.07
C ARG A 20 -11.49 -12.22 -23.77
N LEU A 21 -12.55 -12.12 -24.59
CA LEU A 21 -12.90 -10.87 -25.27
C LEU A 21 -13.34 -9.80 -24.27
N MET A 22 -14.14 -10.18 -23.26
CA MET A 22 -14.57 -9.26 -22.20
C MET A 22 -13.40 -8.79 -21.35
N LEU A 23 -12.43 -9.66 -21.03
CA LEU A 23 -11.18 -9.31 -20.36
C LEU A 23 -10.35 -8.33 -21.20
N ALA A 24 -10.20 -8.60 -22.50
CA ALA A 24 -9.42 -7.76 -23.41
C ALA A 24 -10.05 -6.37 -23.63
N GLN A 25 -11.36 -6.24 -23.43
CA GLN A 25 -12.08 -4.98 -23.59
C GLN A 25 -12.30 -4.24 -22.26
N GLY A 26 -11.82 -4.79 -21.13
CA GLY A 26 -12.06 -4.20 -19.81
C GLY A 26 -13.53 -4.17 -19.38
N LEU A 27 -14.37 -5.02 -20.01
CA LEU A 27 -15.84 -5.00 -19.87
C LEU A 27 -16.36 -5.80 -18.67
N ILE A 28 -15.49 -6.49 -17.91
CA ILE A 28 -15.92 -7.16 -16.69
C ILE A 28 -15.99 -6.14 -15.57
N THR A 29 -17.16 -5.61 -15.35
CA THR A 29 -17.49 -4.89 -14.12
C THR A 29 -17.77 -5.93 -13.03
N GLY A 30 -16.97 -5.92 -11.97
CA GLY A 30 -17.24 -6.77 -10.81
C GLY A 30 -18.59 -6.39 -10.19
N GLN A 31 -19.27 -7.37 -9.62
CA GLN A 31 -20.59 -7.25 -9.00
C GLN A 31 -20.64 -6.30 -7.77
N PHE A 32 -19.54 -5.65 -7.45
CA PHE A 32 -19.36 -4.79 -6.27
C PHE A 32 -19.38 -3.29 -6.55
N GLY A 33 -19.92 -2.87 -7.70
CA GLY A 33 -20.16 -1.45 -7.99
C GLY A 33 -18.91 -0.58 -8.14
N ASN A 34 -17.73 -1.06 -7.77
CA ASN A 34 -16.46 -0.44 -8.08
C ASN A 34 -15.91 -1.11 -9.34
N GLN A 35 -15.69 -0.32 -10.38
CA GLN A 35 -14.93 -0.76 -11.54
C GLN A 35 -13.53 -1.14 -11.04
N MET A 36 -13.30 -2.44 -10.81
CA MET A 36 -11.93 -2.92 -10.84
C MET A 36 -11.49 -2.81 -12.31
N PRO A 37 -10.52 -1.97 -12.63
CA PRO A 37 -9.89 -2.07 -13.92
C PRO A 37 -9.25 -3.46 -13.95
N LEU A 38 -9.85 -4.39 -14.70
CA LEU A 38 -9.14 -5.63 -15.00
C LEU A 38 -7.85 -5.22 -15.70
N PRO A 39 -6.70 -5.70 -15.22
CA PRO A 39 -5.45 -5.37 -15.86
C PRO A 39 -5.57 -5.75 -17.33
N ASP A 40 -5.40 -4.77 -18.18
CA ASP A 40 -5.09 -4.98 -19.59
C ASP A 40 -3.95 -6.02 -19.66
N LEU A 41 -3.84 -6.78 -20.74
CA LEU A 41 -2.73 -7.74 -20.94
C LEU A 41 -1.35 -7.10 -20.81
N ASN A 42 -1.30 -5.76 -20.91
CA ASN A 42 -0.12 -4.93 -20.70
C ASN A 42 0.07 -4.48 -19.24
N THR A 43 -0.80 -4.86 -18.32
CA THR A 43 -0.69 -4.49 -16.91
C THR A 43 -0.32 -5.72 -16.07
N TYR A 44 0.68 -5.56 -15.22
CA TYR A 44 0.93 -6.47 -14.11
C TYR A 44 0.18 -5.94 -12.89
N ALA A 45 -0.67 -6.75 -12.28
CA ALA A 45 -1.37 -6.39 -11.07
C ALA A 45 -1.25 -7.49 -10.02
N LEU A 46 -1.02 -7.08 -8.79
CA LEU A 46 -1.19 -7.86 -7.58
C LEU A 46 -2.42 -7.30 -6.87
N PHE A 47 -3.42 -8.15 -6.66
CA PHE A 47 -4.60 -7.82 -5.87
C PHE A 47 -4.85 -8.95 -4.88
N ASP A 48 -5.07 -8.60 -3.63
CA ASP A 48 -5.44 -9.52 -2.57
C ASP A 48 -6.48 -8.85 -1.67
N ASP A 49 -7.68 -9.41 -1.61
CA ASP A 49 -8.78 -9.00 -0.75
C ASP A 49 -8.90 -9.90 0.48
N PHE A 50 -7.89 -10.77 0.67
CA PHE A 50 -7.74 -11.63 1.85
C PHE A 50 -8.97 -12.51 2.16
N ASP A 51 -9.68 -12.95 1.12
CA ASP A 51 -10.83 -13.85 1.26
C ASP A 51 -10.44 -15.32 1.49
N GLY A 52 -9.14 -15.62 1.42
CA GLY A 52 -8.56 -16.94 1.67
C GLY A 52 -8.38 -17.28 3.13
N ALA A 53 -7.99 -18.51 3.40
CA ALA A 53 -7.71 -19.01 4.76
C ALA A 53 -6.28 -18.69 5.26
N ALA A 54 -5.40 -18.19 4.38
CA ALA A 54 -4.02 -17.85 4.68
C ALA A 54 -3.49 -16.81 3.68
N LEU A 55 -2.51 -16.02 4.11
CA LEU A 55 -1.80 -15.12 3.21
C LEU A 55 -1.14 -15.88 2.06
N LEU A 56 -1.31 -15.37 0.86
CA LEU A 56 -0.63 -15.92 -0.31
C LEU A 56 0.88 -15.80 -0.16
N GLY A 57 1.65 -16.71 -0.76
CA GLY A 57 3.11 -16.68 -0.77
C GLY A 57 3.73 -15.47 -1.49
N THR A 58 2.90 -14.59 -2.03
CA THR A 58 3.28 -13.30 -2.60
C THR A 58 3.59 -12.24 -1.54
N TRP A 59 3.23 -12.49 -0.27
CA TRP A 59 3.44 -11.56 0.83
C TRP A 59 4.55 -12.02 1.76
N GLN A 60 5.46 -11.09 2.07
CA GLN A 60 6.40 -11.20 3.17
C GLN A 60 5.86 -10.44 4.37
N VAL A 61 5.79 -11.10 5.53
CA VAL A 61 5.40 -10.47 6.79
C VAL A 61 6.53 -10.54 7.80
N ASN A 62 6.76 -9.43 8.48
CA ASN A 62 7.78 -9.32 9.52
C ASN A 62 7.19 -8.63 10.75
N LYS A 63 7.70 -8.97 11.92
CA LYS A 63 7.34 -8.33 13.19
C LYS A 63 8.55 -8.04 14.06
N GLY A 64 8.39 -7.10 14.97
CA GLY A 64 9.37 -6.76 15.99
C GLY A 64 9.55 -7.85 17.04
N SER A 65 10.57 -7.67 17.86
CA SER A 65 10.95 -8.63 18.91
C SER A 65 10.10 -8.54 20.17
N ASP A 66 9.25 -7.52 20.33
CA ASP A 66 8.33 -7.42 21.46
C ASP A 66 7.30 -8.55 21.44
N GLY A 67 7.04 -9.17 22.59
CA GLY A 67 6.13 -10.30 22.71
C GLY A 67 4.67 -9.98 22.37
N ALA A 68 4.26 -8.71 22.42
CA ALA A 68 2.93 -8.26 22.02
C ALA A 68 2.78 -8.10 20.50
N CYS A 69 3.89 -8.13 19.73
CA CYS A 69 3.83 -8.07 18.27
C CYS A 69 3.18 -9.33 17.69
N ALA A 70 2.16 -9.13 16.86
CA ALA A 70 1.57 -10.18 16.03
C ALA A 70 1.71 -9.79 14.55
N ASN A 71 2.22 -10.72 13.72
CA ASN A 71 2.32 -10.53 12.27
C ASN A 71 0.96 -10.30 11.63
N PHE A 72 0.96 -9.70 10.44
CA PHE A 72 -0.20 -9.73 9.57
C PHE A 72 -0.66 -11.17 9.36
N ALA A 73 -1.88 -11.43 9.71
CA ALA A 73 -2.52 -12.72 9.59
C ALA A 73 -4.00 -12.55 9.25
N TYR A 74 -4.58 -13.57 8.65
CA TYR A 74 -6.00 -13.61 8.35
C TYR A 74 -6.85 -13.45 9.62
N ASN A 75 -7.84 -12.58 9.56
CA ASN A 75 -8.68 -12.24 10.72
C ASN A 75 -9.81 -13.23 10.99
N GLY A 76 -9.97 -14.27 10.18
CA GLY A 76 -11.02 -15.29 10.37
C GLY A 76 -12.45 -14.78 10.22
N GLY A 77 -12.65 -13.54 9.83
CA GLY A 77 -13.96 -12.93 9.61
C GLY A 77 -14.51 -13.21 8.22
N ILE A 78 -15.81 -13.00 8.05
CA ILE A 78 -16.50 -13.18 6.76
C ILE A 78 -16.08 -12.13 5.72
N SER A 79 -15.31 -11.11 6.11
CA SER A 79 -15.04 -9.90 5.33
C SER A 79 -13.66 -9.84 4.69
N GLY A 80 -12.91 -10.96 4.61
CA GLY A 80 -11.64 -10.95 3.92
C GLY A 80 -10.68 -9.85 4.42
N THR A 81 -10.33 -9.84 5.70
CA THR A 81 -9.38 -8.87 6.26
C THR A 81 -8.18 -9.56 6.88
N ILE A 82 -7.04 -8.89 6.84
CA ILE A 82 -5.88 -9.25 7.66
C ILE A 82 -5.67 -8.21 8.76
N LEU A 83 -5.10 -8.65 9.87
CA LEU A 83 -4.71 -7.75 10.94
C LEU A 83 -3.31 -8.06 11.46
N ALA A 84 -2.66 -7.02 11.95
CA ALA A 84 -1.41 -7.13 12.70
C ALA A 84 -1.50 -6.29 13.97
N THR A 85 -0.76 -6.69 14.99
CA THR A 85 -0.66 -5.93 16.24
C THR A 85 0.78 -5.51 16.47
N THR A 86 0.99 -4.22 16.71
CA THR A 86 2.31 -3.66 17.06
C THR A 86 2.67 -4.04 18.49
N GLY A 87 3.96 -3.96 18.81
CA GLY A 87 4.44 -4.14 20.18
C GLY A 87 3.94 -3.08 21.15
N ALA A 88 4.20 -3.32 22.42
CA ALA A 88 3.84 -2.43 23.52
C ALA A 88 5.08 -1.98 24.33
N ASN A 89 6.27 -2.07 23.77
CA ASN A 89 7.48 -1.65 24.45
C ASN A 89 7.63 -0.13 24.45
N ALA A 90 7.99 0.46 25.58
CA ALA A 90 8.19 1.90 25.74
C ALA A 90 9.28 2.48 24.83
N GLY A 91 10.20 1.65 24.34
CA GLY A 91 11.28 2.08 23.42
C GLY A 91 10.81 2.54 22.05
N GLY A 92 9.59 2.18 21.63
CA GLY A 92 8.92 2.77 20.46
C GLY A 92 9.67 2.66 19.12
N THR A 93 10.53 1.66 18.93
CA THR A 93 11.29 1.48 17.70
C THR A 93 10.65 0.44 16.79
N MET A 94 10.88 0.54 15.48
CA MET A 94 10.38 -0.43 14.51
C MET A 94 10.90 -1.84 14.79
N ALA A 95 12.17 -1.98 15.17
CA ALA A 95 12.78 -3.28 15.48
C ALA A 95 12.14 -3.98 16.68
N LEU A 96 11.63 -3.23 17.66
CA LEU A 96 10.93 -3.77 18.83
C LEU A 96 9.44 -3.93 18.56
N ASN A 97 8.78 -2.88 18.11
CA ASN A 97 7.33 -2.73 18.13
C ASN A 97 6.67 -2.81 16.74
N GLY A 98 7.45 -3.08 15.70
CA GLY A 98 6.98 -2.96 14.33
C GLY A 98 6.23 -4.18 13.82
N VAL A 99 5.39 -3.94 12.82
CA VAL A 99 4.79 -4.95 11.95
C VAL A 99 4.88 -4.47 10.51
N GLN A 100 5.14 -5.39 9.58
CA GLN A 100 5.32 -5.09 8.17
C GLN A 100 4.67 -6.18 7.31
N ILE A 101 4.00 -5.77 6.25
CA ILE A 101 3.65 -6.60 5.11
C ILE A 101 4.19 -5.95 3.84
N ALA A 102 4.89 -6.73 3.02
CA ALA A 102 5.46 -6.28 1.77
C ALA A 102 5.24 -7.35 0.69
N ALA A 103 5.10 -6.95 -0.55
CA ALA A 103 5.00 -7.91 -1.65
C ALA A 103 6.38 -8.50 -1.99
N HIS A 104 6.43 -9.78 -2.39
CA HIS A 104 7.61 -10.41 -2.97
C HIS A 104 7.82 -10.01 -4.43
N LEU A 105 7.60 -8.75 -4.76
CA LEU A 105 7.76 -8.27 -6.11
C LEU A 105 8.34 -6.87 -6.13
N ASN A 106 9.18 -6.62 -7.11
CA ASN A 106 9.77 -5.31 -7.35
C ASN A 106 9.13 -4.70 -8.61
N LEU A 107 8.51 -3.56 -8.44
CA LEU A 107 7.93 -2.77 -9.51
C LEU A 107 8.88 -1.62 -9.86
N LYS A 108 9.00 -1.26 -11.12
CA LYS A 108 9.77 -0.08 -11.53
C LYS A 108 9.14 0.61 -12.74
N GLY A 109 9.20 1.92 -12.76
CA GLY A 109 8.93 2.71 -13.95
C GLY A 109 10.08 2.64 -14.96
N GLN A 110 9.93 3.25 -16.11
CA GLN A 110 10.96 3.24 -17.16
C GLN A 110 11.91 4.43 -17.14
N GLY A 111 11.53 5.53 -16.54
CA GLY A 111 12.31 6.78 -16.58
C GLY A 111 12.11 7.58 -17.87
N ALA A 112 12.71 8.74 -17.89
CA ALA A 112 12.67 9.66 -19.04
C ALA A 112 13.47 9.06 -20.21
N GLY A 113 12.90 9.07 -21.41
CA GLY A 113 13.55 8.64 -22.65
C GLY A 113 13.02 7.34 -23.25
N ALA A 114 12.22 6.57 -22.53
CA ALA A 114 11.39 5.54 -23.16
C ALA A 114 10.27 6.22 -23.96
N ALA A 115 10.07 5.81 -25.19
CA ALA A 115 8.97 6.32 -26.01
C ALA A 115 7.67 6.21 -25.21
N ALA A 116 7.06 7.35 -24.92
CA ALA A 116 5.74 7.59 -24.31
C ALA A 116 4.96 6.36 -23.80
N SER A 117 5.62 5.47 -23.09
CA SER A 117 4.94 4.34 -22.47
C SER A 117 4.43 4.78 -21.11
N THR A 118 3.17 4.53 -20.91
CA THR A 118 2.38 4.88 -19.74
C THR A 118 2.69 3.96 -18.55
N ASN A 119 3.96 3.72 -18.24
CA ASN A 119 4.31 2.85 -17.11
C ASN A 119 4.07 3.58 -15.80
N ASN A 120 2.83 3.58 -15.39
CA ASN A 120 2.43 4.04 -14.09
C ASN A 120 2.53 2.90 -13.07
N LEU A 121 3.02 3.24 -11.89
CA LEU A 121 2.91 2.39 -10.72
C LEU A 121 1.70 2.86 -9.93
N GLU A 122 0.91 1.91 -9.45
CA GLU A 122 -0.24 2.20 -8.60
C GLU A 122 -0.21 1.32 -7.35
N PHE A 123 -0.50 1.92 -6.21
CA PHE A 123 -0.73 1.24 -4.95
C PHE A 123 -2.06 1.73 -4.40
N ASN A 124 -2.90 0.81 -3.98
CA ASN A 124 -4.18 1.12 -3.39
C ASN A 124 -4.47 0.13 -2.26
N THR A 125 -4.93 0.62 -1.13
CA THR A 125 -5.31 -0.20 0.01
C THR A 125 -6.44 0.45 0.78
N ARG A 126 -7.22 -0.36 1.49
CA ARG A 126 -8.21 0.09 2.44
C ARG A 126 -7.85 -0.48 3.81
N LEU A 127 -7.62 0.39 4.77
CA LEU A 127 -7.18 -0.02 6.09
C LEU A 127 -7.76 0.85 7.20
N GLN A 128 -7.69 0.36 8.44
CA GLN A 128 -8.00 1.13 9.64
C GLN A 128 -6.97 0.89 10.74
N LEU A 129 -6.82 1.86 11.62
CA LEU A 129 -6.06 1.76 12.87
C LEU A 129 -7.01 1.65 14.05
N SER A 130 -6.75 0.74 14.99
CA SER A 130 -7.56 0.61 16.23
C SER A 130 -7.54 1.89 17.07
N ALA A 131 -6.44 2.64 17.02
CA ALA A 131 -6.29 3.93 17.67
C ALA A 131 -5.30 4.81 16.88
N ILE A 132 -5.46 6.11 16.98
CA ILE A 132 -4.66 7.13 16.30
C ILE A 132 -3.71 7.87 17.27
N THR A 133 -3.37 7.24 18.39
CA THR A 133 -2.41 7.74 19.38
C THR A 133 -1.25 6.78 19.51
N ASN A 134 -0.05 7.29 19.73
CA ASN A 134 1.16 6.48 19.93
C ASN A 134 1.40 5.46 18.81
N VAL A 135 1.24 5.86 17.57
CA VAL A 135 1.41 4.99 16.41
C VAL A 135 2.09 5.74 15.27
N GLN A 136 2.91 5.01 14.54
CA GLN A 136 3.32 5.37 13.18
C GLN A 136 2.80 4.34 12.20
N LEU A 137 2.38 4.81 11.03
CA LEU A 137 1.98 4.04 9.87
C LEU A 137 2.65 4.64 8.63
N PHE A 138 3.27 3.80 7.81
CA PHE A 138 3.66 4.14 6.44
C PHE A 138 3.04 3.12 5.49
N LEU A 139 2.56 3.59 4.35
CA LEU A 139 2.08 2.73 3.28
C LEU A 139 2.39 3.36 1.91
N GLY A 140 2.74 2.53 0.94
CA GLY A 140 3.15 2.96 -0.39
C GLY A 140 4.24 2.08 -0.97
N PHE A 141 5.22 2.68 -1.62
CA PHE A 141 6.35 2.00 -2.23
C PHE A 141 7.67 2.35 -1.55
N THR A 142 8.57 1.37 -1.49
CA THR A 142 9.94 1.56 -0.98
C THR A 142 10.92 0.62 -1.67
N ASN A 143 12.17 1.02 -1.79
CA ASN A 143 13.26 0.14 -2.23
C ASN A 143 13.92 -0.63 -1.07
N GLN A 144 13.41 -0.50 0.15
CA GLN A 144 13.99 -1.10 1.35
C GLN A 144 12.97 -1.93 2.12
N VAL A 145 13.01 -3.25 1.92
CA VAL A 145 12.10 -4.22 2.55
C VAL A 145 12.81 -5.39 3.23
N ALA A 146 14.12 -5.52 3.07
CA ALA A 146 14.90 -6.65 3.57
C ALA A 146 14.98 -6.72 5.10
N ALA A 147 14.81 -5.58 5.79
CA ALA A 147 14.79 -5.49 7.24
C ALA A 147 13.49 -4.85 7.70
N LEU A 148 13.04 -5.19 8.91
CA LEU A 148 11.91 -4.54 9.55
C LEU A 148 12.28 -3.08 9.86
N GLN A 149 12.02 -2.19 8.91
CA GLN A 149 12.37 -0.77 8.99
C GLN A 149 11.28 0.09 8.35
N ALA A 150 10.89 1.16 9.03
CA ALA A 150 10.02 2.16 8.44
C ALA A 150 10.81 2.95 7.38
N PRO A 151 10.32 3.06 6.13
CA PRO A 151 10.99 3.82 5.07
C PRO A 151 11.19 5.29 5.40
N VAL A 152 10.25 5.85 6.15
CA VAL A 152 10.28 7.22 6.67
C VAL A 152 9.63 7.26 8.05
N ILE A 153 10.16 8.09 8.93
CA ILE A 153 9.63 8.33 10.27
C ILE A 153 9.50 9.84 10.54
N GLY A 154 8.55 10.23 11.37
CA GLY A 154 8.49 11.58 11.93
C GLY A 154 9.64 11.80 12.92
N ALA A 155 10.31 12.93 12.81
CA ALA A 155 11.25 13.38 13.84
C ALA A 155 10.44 13.98 15.00
N GLY A 156 10.47 13.31 16.14
CA GLY A 156 9.63 13.66 17.30
C GLY A 156 9.70 15.12 17.72
N GLY A 157 8.55 15.68 18.09
CA GLY A 157 8.43 17.04 18.60
C GLY A 157 8.37 18.16 17.55
N GLY A 158 8.27 17.81 16.26
CA GLY A 158 8.16 18.77 15.15
C GLY A 158 7.46 18.17 13.93
N ASN A 159 7.65 18.80 12.78
CA ASN A 159 7.17 18.30 11.48
C ASN A 159 8.34 17.83 10.60
N GLY A 160 9.50 17.55 11.19
CA GLY A 160 10.64 16.97 10.51
C GLY A 160 10.38 15.51 10.13
N LEU A 161 11.07 15.06 9.09
CA LEU A 161 11.03 13.68 8.61
C LEU A 161 12.45 13.12 8.57
N THR A 162 12.58 11.84 8.93
CA THR A 162 13.80 11.07 8.73
C THR A 162 13.52 9.98 7.72
N PHE A 163 14.20 10.04 6.58
CA PHE A 163 14.09 9.01 5.53
C PHE A 163 15.16 7.95 5.75
N ASN A 164 14.70 6.70 5.89
CA ASN A 164 15.59 5.54 6.04
C ASN A 164 15.77 4.80 4.70
N ALA A 165 14.80 4.93 3.79
CA ALA A 165 14.89 4.38 2.45
C ALA A 165 15.43 5.44 1.47
N ASN A 166 16.29 5.02 0.54
CA ASN A 166 16.81 5.89 -0.51
C ASN A 166 15.72 6.33 -1.50
N ASP A 167 14.82 5.41 -1.80
CA ASP A 167 13.66 5.64 -2.66
C ASP A 167 12.41 5.12 -1.94
N CYS A 168 11.49 6.04 -1.62
CA CYS A 168 10.17 5.68 -1.10
C CYS A 168 9.16 6.78 -1.45
N VAL A 169 7.90 6.39 -1.57
CA VAL A 169 6.79 7.30 -1.80
C VAL A 169 5.50 6.71 -1.23
N GLY A 170 4.73 7.50 -0.50
CA GLY A 170 3.54 7.00 0.16
C GLY A 170 2.91 7.97 1.14
N PHE A 171 2.03 7.43 1.96
CA PHE A 171 1.45 8.11 3.10
C PHE A 171 2.21 7.77 4.37
N LEU A 172 2.49 8.79 5.16
CA LEU A 172 3.00 8.67 6.53
C LEU A 172 1.98 9.25 7.50
N PHE A 173 1.62 8.52 8.52
CA PHE A 173 0.96 9.02 9.71
C PHE A 173 1.86 8.75 10.91
N ASP A 174 2.20 9.79 11.67
CA ASP A 174 3.07 9.65 12.84
C ASP A 174 2.63 10.59 13.96
N THR A 175 2.24 10.01 15.07
CA THR A 175 1.69 10.74 16.23
C THR A 175 2.73 11.52 17.03
N THR A 176 4.02 11.36 16.75
CA THR A 176 5.08 12.17 17.37
C THR A 176 5.29 13.50 16.66
N MET A 177 4.71 13.67 15.48
CA MET A 177 4.74 14.94 14.75
C MET A 177 3.73 15.93 15.34
N THR A 178 4.05 17.21 15.28
CA THR A 178 3.14 18.28 15.75
C THR A 178 1.82 18.27 14.99
N ALA A 179 1.83 18.00 13.69
CA ALA A 179 0.65 17.80 12.87
C ALA A 179 0.44 16.29 12.63
N ALA A 180 -0.38 15.66 13.47
CA ALA A 180 -0.74 14.24 13.36
C ALA A 180 -1.79 14.01 12.25
N ASN A 181 -1.41 14.30 11.01
CA ASN A 181 -2.16 14.07 9.78
C ASN A 181 -1.50 12.98 8.93
N TYR A 182 -2.18 12.53 7.89
CA TYR A 182 -1.50 11.85 6.81
C TYR A 182 -0.62 12.83 6.05
N TRP A 183 0.67 12.58 6.08
CA TRP A 183 1.67 13.26 5.26
C TRP A 183 1.86 12.51 3.97
N LEU A 184 1.89 13.23 2.87
CA LEU A 184 2.30 12.70 1.56
C LEU A 184 3.80 12.86 1.50
N VAL A 185 4.53 11.77 1.31
CA VAL A 185 6.00 11.77 1.38
C VAL A 185 6.62 11.12 0.16
N GLY A 186 7.76 11.64 -0.27
CA GLY A 186 8.57 11.08 -1.33
C GLY A 186 10.04 11.33 -1.05
N ASN A 187 10.90 10.36 -1.38
CA ASN A 187 12.34 10.48 -1.34
C ASN A 187 12.93 9.86 -2.60
N LYS A 188 13.73 10.62 -3.31
CA LYS A 188 14.37 10.22 -4.57
C LYS A 188 15.87 10.13 -4.37
N ALA A 189 16.42 8.91 -4.46
CA ALA A 189 17.86 8.63 -4.38
C ALA A 189 18.53 9.22 -3.11
N ASN A 190 17.80 9.30 -2.01
CA ASN A 190 18.24 9.93 -0.76
C ASN A 190 18.74 11.39 -0.92
N ALA A 191 18.31 12.07 -1.96
CA ALA A 191 18.76 13.41 -2.29
C ALA A 191 17.63 14.45 -2.37
N ASN A 192 16.42 14.02 -2.63
CA ASN A 192 15.25 14.89 -2.77
C ASN A 192 14.10 14.38 -1.91
N ALA A 193 14.08 14.81 -0.66
CA ALA A 193 13.00 14.52 0.26
C ALA A 193 11.89 15.56 0.11
N VAL A 194 10.69 15.14 -0.26
CA VAL A 194 9.52 16.00 -0.45
C VAL A 194 8.40 15.54 0.47
N ALA A 195 7.68 16.49 1.07
CA ALA A 195 6.53 16.19 1.93
C ALA A 195 5.45 17.26 1.83
N GLN A 196 4.18 16.81 1.96
CA GLN A 196 3.00 17.68 2.02
C GLN A 196 2.09 17.22 3.16
N ASN A 197 1.64 18.15 4.00
CA ASN A 197 0.71 17.88 5.09
C ASN A 197 -0.71 18.33 4.72
N THR A 198 -1.36 17.64 3.83
CA THR A 198 -2.63 18.06 3.25
C THR A 198 -3.74 17.02 3.27
N ALA A 199 -3.44 15.78 3.69
CA ALA A 199 -4.40 14.69 3.58
C ALA A 199 -5.31 14.50 4.81
N GLY A 200 -5.20 15.35 5.81
CA GLY A 200 -6.01 15.31 7.04
C GLY A 200 -5.64 14.13 7.97
N ALA A 201 -6.19 14.12 9.17
CA ALA A 201 -5.95 13.06 10.16
C ALA A 201 -6.80 11.82 9.86
N PRO A 202 -6.30 10.59 10.16
CA PRO A 202 -7.14 9.41 10.24
C PRO A 202 -8.14 9.49 11.40
N VAL A 203 -9.16 8.65 11.36
CA VAL A 203 -10.11 8.46 12.47
C VAL A 203 -9.95 7.03 12.99
N ALA A 204 -9.84 6.87 14.31
CA ALA A 204 -9.70 5.55 14.93
C ALA A 204 -10.87 4.62 14.56
N ALA A 205 -10.57 3.35 14.31
CA ALA A 205 -11.52 2.31 13.94
C ALA A 205 -12.39 2.66 12.72
N THR A 206 -11.89 3.53 11.84
CA THR A 206 -12.56 3.93 10.59
C THR A 206 -11.66 3.59 9.42
N TYR A 207 -12.23 2.95 8.40
CA TYR A 207 -11.49 2.63 7.19
C TYR A 207 -11.24 3.87 6.35
N ASP A 208 -9.97 4.05 5.97
CA ASP A 208 -9.54 4.94 4.91
C ASP A 208 -9.09 4.11 3.70
N GLN A 209 -9.51 4.52 2.51
CA GLN A 209 -8.94 4.06 1.26
C GLN A 209 -7.84 5.03 0.86
N LEU A 210 -6.61 4.53 0.71
CA LEU A 210 -5.43 5.31 0.39
C LEU A 210 -4.77 4.77 -0.87
N ALA A 211 -4.49 5.65 -1.83
CA ALA A 211 -3.87 5.25 -3.08
C ALA A 211 -2.77 6.23 -3.51
N VAL A 212 -1.73 5.68 -4.12
CA VAL A 212 -0.60 6.42 -4.71
C VAL A 212 -0.47 5.99 -6.16
N SER A 213 -0.47 6.94 -7.07
CA SER A 213 -0.17 6.73 -8.49
C SER A 213 1.12 7.46 -8.85
N ILE A 214 2.05 6.76 -9.50
CA ILE A 214 3.37 7.29 -9.87
C ILE A 214 3.49 7.21 -11.38
N ASP A 215 3.81 8.33 -12.01
CA ASP A 215 4.02 8.38 -13.45
C ASP A 215 5.42 7.90 -13.87
N GLN A 216 5.65 7.79 -15.16
CA GLN A 216 6.93 7.37 -15.75
C GLN A 216 8.12 8.28 -15.38
N LEU A 217 7.89 9.51 -14.95
CA LEU A 217 8.91 10.48 -14.56
C LEU A 217 9.21 10.43 -13.05
N GLY A 218 8.47 9.60 -12.30
CA GLY A 218 8.58 9.51 -10.85
C GLY A 218 7.81 10.61 -10.10
N ASN A 219 6.86 11.27 -10.75
CA ASN A 219 5.94 12.16 -10.05
C ASN A 219 4.80 11.36 -9.44
N ALA A 220 4.33 11.76 -8.26
CA ALA A 220 3.29 11.03 -7.53
C ALA A 220 2.04 11.88 -7.32
N ASN A 221 0.88 11.23 -7.48
CA ASN A 221 -0.42 11.72 -7.07
C ASN A 221 -0.95 10.84 -5.94
N PHE A 222 -1.64 11.44 -4.99
CA PHE A 222 -2.15 10.78 -3.80
C PHE A 222 -3.66 10.93 -3.72
N PHE A 223 -4.34 9.86 -3.30
CA PHE A 223 -5.79 9.85 -3.19
C PHE A 223 -6.21 9.30 -1.83
N ARG A 224 -7.18 9.94 -1.20
CA ARG A 224 -7.84 9.46 0.01
C ARG A 224 -9.34 9.37 -0.25
N ASN A 225 -9.92 8.19 -0.04
CA ASN A 225 -11.35 7.93 -0.25
C ASN A 225 -11.83 8.35 -1.66
N GLY A 226 -10.99 8.07 -2.68
CA GLY A 226 -11.26 8.37 -4.08
C GLY A 226 -11.01 9.82 -4.51
N LEU A 227 -10.68 10.71 -3.59
CA LEU A 227 -10.38 12.12 -3.89
C LEU A 227 -8.87 12.38 -3.86
N GLN A 228 -8.37 13.12 -4.85
CA GLN A 228 -6.97 13.55 -4.84
C GLN A 228 -6.73 14.48 -3.65
N VAL A 229 -5.65 14.22 -2.92
CA VAL A 229 -5.20 15.04 -1.79
C VAL A 229 -3.80 15.58 -2.07
N GLY A 230 -3.59 16.84 -1.70
CA GLY A 230 -2.36 17.55 -2.03
C GLY A 230 -2.24 17.89 -3.53
N VAL A 231 -1.07 18.35 -3.91
CA VAL A 231 -0.69 18.60 -5.31
C VAL A 231 0.22 17.48 -5.80
N THR A 232 0.32 17.30 -7.12
CA THR A 232 1.28 16.35 -7.71
C THR A 232 2.67 16.60 -7.16
N MET A 233 3.26 15.57 -6.58
CA MET A 233 4.60 15.62 -6.02
C MET A 233 5.61 15.31 -7.13
N ALA A 234 6.29 16.35 -7.61
CA ALA A 234 7.29 16.20 -8.65
C ALA A 234 8.55 15.51 -8.08
N ASN A 235 9.13 14.60 -8.89
CA ASN A 235 10.34 13.86 -8.51
C ASN A 235 10.22 13.15 -7.15
N ALA A 236 9.08 12.54 -6.87
CA ALA A 236 8.80 11.86 -5.62
C ALA A 236 9.68 10.61 -5.42
N ILE A 237 10.10 9.96 -6.52
CA ILE A 237 10.90 8.73 -6.49
C ILE A 237 11.76 8.63 -7.75
N THR A 238 12.83 7.81 -7.71
CA THR A 238 13.61 7.48 -8.90
C THR A 238 12.85 6.44 -9.74
N PRO A 239 12.36 6.78 -10.94
CA PRO A 239 11.46 5.91 -11.69
C PRO A 239 12.10 4.59 -12.15
N THR A 240 13.42 4.54 -12.26
CA THR A 240 14.18 3.35 -12.70
C THR A 240 14.62 2.43 -11.57
N VAL A 241 14.41 2.83 -10.32
CA VAL A 241 14.74 2.00 -9.15
C VAL A 241 13.59 1.04 -8.87
N PRO A 242 13.87 -0.26 -8.68
CA PRO A 242 12.86 -1.22 -8.24
C PRO A 242 12.33 -0.87 -6.85
N VAL A 243 11.02 -0.85 -6.71
CA VAL A 243 10.34 -0.58 -5.45
C VAL A 243 9.26 -1.63 -5.17
N THR A 244 8.98 -1.85 -3.91
CA THR A 244 8.05 -2.85 -3.42
C THR A 244 6.88 -2.18 -2.72
N PRO A 245 5.64 -2.61 -2.98
CA PRO A 245 4.49 -2.20 -2.19
C PRO A 245 4.64 -2.67 -0.75
N VAL A 246 4.37 -1.77 0.22
CA VAL A 246 4.57 -2.07 1.63
C VAL A 246 3.55 -1.35 2.51
N ILE A 247 3.15 -1.99 3.61
CA ILE A 247 2.50 -1.35 4.76
C ILE A 247 3.35 -1.68 5.98
N VAL A 248 3.77 -0.67 6.72
CA VAL A 248 4.50 -0.81 7.97
C VAL A 248 3.85 0.04 9.05
N ALA A 249 3.78 -0.51 10.27
CA ALA A 249 3.32 0.25 11.42
C ALA A 249 4.15 -0.11 12.66
N PHE A 250 4.28 0.81 13.60
CA PHE A 250 4.82 0.51 14.91
C PHE A 250 4.25 1.41 16.00
N SER A 251 4.25 0.93 17.22
CA SER A 251 3.88 1.73 18.37
C SER A 251 4.99 2.71 18.75
N ARG A 252 4.63 3.94 19.04
CA ARG A 252 5.52 5.01 19.50
C ARG A 252 5.66 5.07 21.02
N ALA A 253 4.91 4.25 21.76
CA ALA A 253 4.93 4.19 23.21
C ALA A 253 4.50 2.79 23.71
N ALA A 254 4.44 2.59 25.01
CA ALA A 254 4.03 1.34 25.65
C ALA A 254 2.52 1.05 25.45
N ALA A 255 2.08 0.91 24.20
CA ALA A 255 0.68 0.65 23.87
C ALA A 255 0.57 -0.01 22.50
N SER A 256 0.12 -1.26 22.45
CA SER A 256 -0.14 -1.96 21.18
C SER A 256 -1.21 -1.26 20.35
N ARG A 257 -1.05 -1.33 19.04
CA ARG A 257 -2.00 -0.83 18.05
C ARG A 257 -2.27 -1.91 17.01
N THR A 258 -3.52 -2.08 16.64
CA THR A 258 -3.91 -3.01 15.58
C THR A 258 -4.09 -2.25 14.27
N VAL A 259 -3.50 -2.80 13.22
CA VAL A 259 -3.73 -2.38 11.83
C VAL A 259 -4.58 -3.45 11.18
N THR A 260 -5.74 -3.11 10.70
CA THR A 260 -6.60 -4.01 9.93
C THR A 260 -6.61 -3.54 8.47
N VAL A 261 -6.31 -4.45 7.56
CA VAL A 261 -6.27 -4.20 6.11
C VAL A 261 -7.34 -5.03 5.44
N ASP A 262 -8.16 -4.40 4.62
CA ASP A 262 -9.25 -5.00 3.87
C ASP A 262 -8.75 -5.58 2.55
N TYR A 263 -7.96 -4.80 1.80
CA TYR A 263 -7.30 -5.27 0.59
C TYR A 263 -6.00 -4.51 0.33
N ILE A 264 -5.15 -5.11 -0.49
CA ILE A 264 -3.98 -4.46 -1.08
C ILE A 264 -4.00 -4.70 -2.59
N MET A 265 -3.86 -3.61 -3.36
CA MET A 265 -3.65 -3.65 -4.80
C MET A 265 -2.37 -2.92 -5.14
N ALA A 266 -1.57 -3.52 -6.01
CA ALA A 266 -0.44 -2.84 -6.63
C ALA A 266 -0.36 -3.24 -8.10
N SER A 267 -0.11 -2.29 -8.98
CA SER A 267 -0.03 -2.54 -10.40
C SER A 267 1.07 -1.73 -11.07
N MET A 268 1.52 -2.24 -12.21
CA MET A 268 2.33 -1.50 -13.16
C MET A 268 1.96 -1.88 -14.59
N ASN A 269 2.02 -0.94 -15.50
CA ASN A 269 1.87 -1.25 -16.91
C ASN A 269 3.10 -2.01 -17.41
N ARG A 270 2.90 -3.06 -18.20
CA ARG A 270 3.95 -3.75 -18.95
C ARG A 270 4.21 -3.00 -20.25
N ILE A 271 5.45 -3.04 -20.68
CA ILE A 271 5.86 -2.51 -21.99
C ILE A 271 5.75 -3.62 -23.01
#